data_e21db5e3a5a87a6d98256c405964e676
#
_entry.id   e21db5e3a5a87a6d98256c405964e676
#
_cell.length_a   1.000
_cell.length_b   1.000
_cell.length_c   1.000
_cell.angle_alpha   90.00
_cell.angle_beta   90.00
_cell.angle_gamma   90.00
#
_symmetry.space_group_name_H-M   'P 1'
#
loop_
_entity.id
_entity.type
_entity.pdbx_description
1 polymer ?
#
loop_
_entity_poly.entity_id
_entity_poly.type
_entity_poly.pdbx_seq_one_letter_code
_entity_poly.pdbx_strand_id
1 'polypeptide(L)'
;MKRNLMCLLLALTMVLSPVAFVGCSGDKGDETIAGTTTDESALTTVTLTLWVPTDKDTTEEAILAVQEALSKITKARFETAIELHAVPSDEYEAAIEARMTEIEEAIAFEKAEAERKKKEAKELAAQGITTTAETTAAEEPLETDETYVNEIGMTVVKYPEVEKNQMDIFLIRGYDNYLAYNERGALSALDAELTGTSKILKQYIYPSFIDNAKLNGMTYAIPNNRPLGEYKYLLVNKRLVDELYWDKDKVTTISQCADFIKDVQRFTDVTPFLAPVEPSDVYHWSEDGSWSLIATQLTRAADINAYSPPRSILNNNEYVDTVYLMKYLAETNGFSKDPQNEKEFAVGVISGDINVKNAYEDDYYVYIYETPRATTENIYASMFAVSAYTKSVARSMEVLTMLNTDPELRTILQYGVEGVHWQKNFDNDEVIDILSDDYKMKLEETGNVYMTYPGAGISMEYWESAKQQNLASHVSPYINLYRTDYVTEETKADFDELAKLSKEYYDRIEAMSSEEWLAAIDGLKDEVRKIPVMEKLLSYTGEDSLVVFYNDFSSTRVSDENSAEM
;
A
#
# COMPACT_ATOMS: atom_id res chain seq x y z
N MET A 1 52.96 -6.00 -9.48
CA MET A 1 53.00 -4.56 -9.22
C MET A 1 52.73 -3.77 -10.49
N LYS A 2 51.56 -3.89 -11.12
CA LYS A 2 51.13 -3.03 -12.26
C LYS A 2 49.60 -3.03 -12.43
N ARG A 3 48.83 -3.01 -11.34
CA ARG A 3 47.36 -3.03 -11.42
C ARG A 3 46.62 -2.04 -10.49
N ASN A 4 47.37 -1.23 -9.72
CA ASN A 4 46.80 -0.27 -8.76
C ASN A 4 47.05 1.22 -9.13
N LEU A 5 47.37 1.52 -10.41
CA LEU A 5 47.64 2.87 -10.84
C LEU A 5 46.60 3.43 -11.82
N MET A 6 45.50 2.71 -12.10
CA MET A 6 44.46 3.15 -13.06
C MET A 6 43.16 3.62 -12.38
N CYS A 7 43.01 3.45 -11.07
CA CYS A 7 41.83 3.93 -10.32
C CYS A 7 42.01 5.32 -9.69
N LEU A 8 43.19 5.94 -9.80
CA LEU A 8 43.44 7.25 -9.18
C LEU A 8 43.40 8.44 -10.18
N LEU A 9 43.09 8.21 -11.44
CA LEU A 9 43.05 9.23 -12.49
C LEU A 9 41.64 9.60 -12.98
N LEU A 10 40.59 8.99 -12.44
CA LEU A 10 39.19 9.29 -12.78
C LEU A 10 38.44 10.13 -11.73
N ALA A 11 39.11 10.51 -10.63
CA ALA A 11 38.49 11.27 -9.55
C ALA A 11 38.86 12.77 -9.54
N LEU A 12 39.49 13.31 -10.60
CA LEU A 12 40.00 14.70 -10.59
C LEU A 12 39.55 15.57 -11.79
N THR A 13 38.42 15.26 -12.44
CA THR A 13 37.94 16.11 -13.56
C THR A 13 36.49 16.59 -13.43
N MET A 14 35.96 16.68 -12.21
CA MET A 14 34.63 17.27 -11.98
C MET A 14 34.67 18.45 -11.02
N VAL A 15 35.59 19.41 -11.20
CA VAL A 15 35.44 20.76 -10.63
C VAL A 15 36.02 21.75 -11.62
N LEU A 16 35.21 22.78 -11.94
CA LEU A 16 35.48 23.97 -12.71
C LEU A 16 35.07 23.97 -14.20
N SER A 17 33.84 24.40 -14.44
CA SER A 17 33.50 25.14 -15.65
C SER A 17 32.77 26.42 -15.28
N PRO A 18 33.38 27.61 -15.42
CA PRO A 18 32.67 28.87 -15.32
C PRO A 18 31.90 29.13 -16.62
N VAL A 19 30.62 29.39 -16.52
CA VAL A 19 29.80 29.86 -17.63
C VAL A 19 30.15 31.33 -17.87
N ALA A 20 30.81 31.61 -18.99
CA ALA A 20 31.00 32.96 -19.49
C ALA A 20 29.79 33.36 -20.34
N PHE A 21 29.06 34.36 -19.92
CA PHE A 21 28.09 35.09 -20.75
C PHE A 21 28.84 35.94 -21.77
N VAL A 22 28.62 35.66 -23.05
CA VAL A 22 28.97 36.59 -24.14
C VAL A 22 27.65 37.08 -24.74
N GLY A 23 27.40 38.37 -24.52
CA GLY A 23 26.34 39.07 -25.20
C GLY A 23 26.74 39.44 -26.63
N CYS A 24 25.85 39.25 -27.59
CA CYS A 24 25.89 39.92 -28.89
C CYS A 24 24.56 40.60 -29.17
N SER A 25 24.64 41.88 -29.30
CA SER A 25 23.60 42.80 -29.78
C SER A 25 23.40 42.67 -31.29
N GLY A 26 22.16 42.67 -31.76
CA GLY A 26 21.82 42.73 -33.20
C GLY A 26 20.31 42.78 -33.44
N ASP A 27 19.89 43.89 -33.77
CA ASP A 27 18.63 44.59 -33.99
C ASP A 27 17.58 43.91 -34.90
N LYS A 28 16.27 44.16 -34.58
CA LYS A 28 15.03 44.18 -35.36
C LYS A 28 14.26 42.88 -35.56
N GLY A 29 13.06 42.88 -34.97
CA GLY A 29 11.92 42.05 -35.37
C GLY A 29 10.90 41.93 -34.24
N ASP A 30 9.87 42.78 -34.31
CA ASP A 30 8.74 42.90 -33.41
C ASP A 30 7.86 41.62 -33.46
N GLU A 31 7.85 40.84 -32.40
CA GLU A 31 6.74 39.93 -32.04
C GLU A 31 6.73 39.79 -30.51
N THR A 32 5.76 40.44 -29.89
CA THR A 32 5.46 40.37 -28.46
C THR A 32 5.00 38.98 -28.08
N ILE A 33 5.91 38.12 -27.66
CA ILE A 33 5.58 36.97 -26.80
C ILE A 33 5.53 37.52 -25.38
N ALA A 34 4.32 37.58 -24.83
CA ALA A 34 4.12 37.87 -23.42
C ALA A 34 4.87 36.83 -22.60
N GLY A 35 6.09 37.17 -22.17
CA GLY A 35 6.79 36.46 -21.14
C GLY A 35 5.99 36.58 -19.86
N THR A 36 5.46 35.47 -19.39
CA THR A 36 4.98 35.33 -18.01
C THR A 36 6.21 35.56 -17.12
N THR A 37 6.39 36.80 -16.68
CA THR A 37 7.15 37.08 -15.47
C THR A 37 6.38 36.37 -14.37
N THR A 38 6.90 35.25 -13.88
CA THR A 38 6.55 34.74 -12.56
C THR A 38 6.97 35.83 -11.59
N ASP A 39 5.98 36.63 -11.21
CA ASP A 39 6.06 37.48 -10.04
C ASP A 39 6.45 36.54 -8.89
N GLU A 40 7.61 36.74 -8.28
CA GLU A 40 7.92 36.24 -6.94
C GLU A 40 7.04 37.05 -5.95
N SER A 41 5.71 36.95 -6.10
CA SER A 41 4.79 37.33 -5.05
C SER A 41 5.08 36.38 -3.89
N ALA A 42 5.50 36.92 -2.76
CA ALA A 42 5.77 36.18 -1.54
C ALA A 42 4.64 35.16 -1.35
N LEU A 43 5.00 33.85 -1.34
CA LEU A 43 4.03 32.79 -1.20
C LEU A 43 3.30 33.00 0.12
N THR A 44 2.00 33.23 0.04
CA THR A 44 1.18 33.40 1.25
C THR A 44 1.18 32.08 2.04
N THR A 45 1.44 32.15 3.33
CA THR A 45 1.34 30.99 4.21
C THR A 45 -0.09 30.44 4.20
N VAL A 46 -0.24 29.14 4.04
CA VAL A 46 -1.53 28.44 4.12
C VAL A 46 -1.45 27.36 5.20
N THR A 47 -2.58 27.10 5.86
CA THR A 47 -2.70 25.98 6.79
C THR A 47 -3.47 24.86 6.12
N LEU A 48 -2.92 23.64 6.13
CA LEU A 48 -3.56 22.44 5.62
C LEU A 48 -3.86 21.49 6.77
N THR A 49 -4.98 20.82 6.70
CA THR A 49 -5.35 19.76 7.65
C THR A 49 -4.73 18.43 7.22
N LEU A 50 -4.15 17.69 8.16
CA LEU A 50 -3.65 16.34 7.99
C LEU A 50 -4.36 15.40 8.96
N TRP A 51 -5.20 14.51 8.43
CA TRP A 51 -6.00 13.54 9.20
C TRP A 51 -5.35 12.17 9.16
N VAL A 52 -5.01 11.63 10.33
CA VAL A 52 -4.35 10.33 10.49
C VAL A 52 -4.93 9.56 11.68
N PRO A 53 -5.02 8.23 11.60
CA PRO A 53 -5.36 7.42 12.76
C PRO A 53 -4.20 7.34 13.75
N THR A 54 -4.50 7.27 15.03
CA THR A 54 -3.51 7.14 16.11
C THR A 54 -3.96 6.11 17.15
N ASP A 55 -3.06 5.75 18.06
CA ASP A 55 -3.43 4.99 19.24
C ASP A 55 -4.26 5.87 20.19
N LYS A 56 -5.20 5.25 20.90
CA LYS A 56 -6.08 5.93 21.84
C LYS A 56 -5.35 6.59 23.04
N ASP A 57 -4.12 6.14 23.32
CA ASP A 57 -3.30 6.66 24.41
C ASP A 57 -2.46 7.88 23.96
N THR A 58 -2.51 8.28 22.68
CA THR A 58 -1.86 9.50 22.18
C THR A 58 -2.51 10.73 22.79
N THR A 59 -1.69 11.61 23.37
CA THR A 59 -2.17 12.80 24.09
C THR A 59 -2.30 14.02 23.18
N GLU A 60 -3.19 14.94 23.51
CA GLU A 60 -3.35 16.20 22.80
C GLU A 60 -2.07 17.05 22.84
N GLU A 61 -1.34 17.03 23.96
CA GLU A 61 -0.06 17.74 24.09
C GLU A 61 0.99 17.20 23.11
N ALA A 62 1.08 15.88 22.96
CA ALA A 62 1.98 15.25 22.00
C ALA A 62 1.57 15.56 20.56
N ILE A 63 0.27 15.57 20.24
CA ILE A 63 -0.23 15.94 18.91
C ILE A 63 0.18 17.38 18.57
N LEU A 64 0.01 18.33 19.48
CA LEU A 64 0.39 19.72 19.28
C LEU A 64 1.91 19.89 19.10
N ALA A 65 2.72 19.18 19.88
CA ALA A 65 4.17 19.21 19.72
C ALA A 65 4.62 18.68 18.36
N VAL A 66 4.00 17.62 17.87
CA VAL A 66 4.26 17.05 16.53
C VAL A 66 3.78 18.01 15.44
N GLN A 67 2.61 18.60 15.56
CA GLN A 67 2.07 19.59 14.64
C GLN A 67 3.04 20.77 14.47
N GLU A 68 3.58 21.33 15.54
CA GLU A 68 4.55 22.42 15.50
C GLU A 68 5.84 21.99 14.81
N ALA A 69 6.33 20.79 15.09
CA ALA A 69 7.54 20.26 14.46
C ALA A 69 7.36 20.05 12.95
N LEU A 70 6.22 19.51 12.51
CA LEU A 70 5.86 19.35 11.09
C LEU A 70 5.76 20.72 10.41
N SER A 71 5.00 21.67 11.01
CA SER A 71 4.77 23.01 10.47
C SER A 71 6.07 23.79 10.32
N LYS A 72 7.01 23.64 11.24
CA LYS A 72 8.33 24.28 11.14
C LYS A 72 9.08 23.89 9.86
N ILE A 73 9.01 22.61 9.46
CA ILE A 73 9.69 22.11 8.27
C ILE A 73 8.93 22.52 7.01
N THR A 74 7.62 22.31 6.97
CA THR A 74 6.81 22.58 5.78
C THR A 74 6.70 24.08 5.48
N LYS A 75 6.64 24.92 6.53
CA LYS A 75 6.70 26.38 6.38
C LYS A 75 8.03 26.83 5.77
N ALA A 76 9.15 26.32 6.30
CA ALA A 76 10.47 26.68 5.79
C ALA A 76 10.69 26.27 4.32
N ARG A 77 10.00 25.26 3.84
CA ARG A 77 10.19 24.76 2.47
C ARG A 77 9.21 25.33 1.45
N PHE A 78 7.96 25.52 1.82
CA PHE A 78 6.92 25.97 0.89
C PHE A 78 5.76 26.74 1.56
N GLU A 79 6.06 27.49 2.64
CA GLU A 79 5.10 28.35 3.32
C GLU A 79 3.76 27.66 3.66
N THR A 80 3.83 26.45 4.23
CA THR A 80 2.64 25.67 4.59
C THR A 80 2.71 25.23 6.04
N ALA A 81 1.69 25.57 6.83
CA ALA A 81 1.48 25.04 8.16
C ALA A 81 0.60 23.77 8.10
N ILE A 82 0.74 22.91 9.09
CA ILE A 82 -0.06 21.69 9.23
C ILE A 82 -0.92 21.80 10.50
N GLU A 83 -2.21 21.56 10.37
CA GLU A 83 -3.11 21.27 11.49
C GLU A 83 -3.32 19.76 11.53
N LEU A 84 -2.77 19.13 12.57
CA LEU A 84 -2.73 17.67 12.71
C LEU A 84 -3.96 17.16 13.46
N HIS A 85 -4.83 16.42 12.79
CA HIS A 85 -5.97 15.71 13.35
C HIS A 85 -5.59 14.23 13.51
N ALA A 86 -5.00 13.88 14.66
CA ALA A 86 -4.73 12.49 15.03
C ALA A 86 -5.94 11.94 15.80
N VAL A 87 -6.65 11.00 15.19
CA VAL A 87 -7.92 10.45 15.70
C VAL A 87 -7.71 8.99 16.10
N PRO A 88 -8.27 8.53 17.26
CA PRO A 88 -8.20 7.12 17.65
C PRO A 88 -8.61 6.19 16.50
N SER A 89 -7.83 5.13 16.30
CA SER A 89 -7.92 4.28 15.11
C SER A 89 -9.28 3.61 14.91
N ASP A 90 -10.00 3.33 15.96
CA ASP A 90 -11.36 2.76 15.97
C ASP A 90 -12.47 3.80 15.72
N GLU A 91 -12.17 5.09 15.89
CA GLU A 91 -13.09 6.20 15.63
C GLU A 91 -12.80 6.92 14.31
N TYR A 92 -11.68 6.59 13.66
CA TYR A 92 -11.13 7.38 12.56
C TYR A 92 -12.07 7.49 11.34
N GLU A 93 -12.61 6.37 10.84
CA GLU A 93 -13.52 6.40 9.68
C GLU A 93 -14.79 7.20 9.98
N ALA A 94 -15.34 7.06 11.18
CA ALA A 94 -16.52 7.81 11.60
C ALA A 94 -16.24 9.32 11.66
N ALA A 95 -15.04 9.72 12.12
CA ALA A 95 -14.62 11.12 12.14
C ALA A 95 -14.45 11.70 10.73
N ILE A 96 -13.85 10.95 9.79
CA ILE A 96 -13.73 11.35 8.38
C ILE A 96 -15.11 11.54 7.76
N GLU A 97 -16.02 10.59 7.92
CA GLU A 97 -17.40 10.67 7.40
C GLU A 97 -18.17 11.86 7.99
N ALA A 98 -18.07 12.08 9.30
CA ALA A 98 -18.69 13.22 9.96
C ALA A 98 -18.16 14.54 9.40
N ARG A 99 -16.83 14.66 9.25
CA ARG A 99 -16.21 15.87 8.73
C ARG A 99 -16.62 16.17 7.29
N MET A 100 -16.62 15.16 6.41
CA MET A 100 -17.07 15.33 5.03
C MET A 100 -18.53 15.77 4.97
N THR A 101 -19.39 15.19 5.79
CA THR A 101 -20.80 15.55 5.87
C THR A 101 -21.00 17.01 6.33
N GLU A 102 -20.29 17.44 7.37
CA GLU A 102 -20.30 18.83 7.83
C GLU A 102 -19.92 19.82 6.73
N ILE A 103 -18.88 19.51 5.96
CA ILE A 103 -18.40 20.33 4.84
C ILE A 103 -19.46 20.41 3.74
N GLU A 104 -20.05 19.30 3.35
CA GLU A 104 -21.08 19.24 2.30
C GLU A 104 -22.34 20.01 2.71
N GLU A 105 -22.75 19.89 3.97
CA GLU A 105 -23.88 20.66 4.52
C GLU A 105 -23.56 22.16 4.53
N ALA A 106 -22.34 22.56 4.92
CA ALA A 106 -21.91 23.96 4.89
C ALA A 106 -21.91 24.52 3.46
N ILE A 107 -21.34 23.80 2.49
CA ILE A 107 -21.33 24.18 1.07
C ILE A 107 -22.76 24.27 0.52
N ALA A 108 -23.62 23.31 0.85
CA ALA A 108 -25.02 23.34 0.40
C ALA A 108 -25.77 24.54 0.98
N PHE A 109 -25.54 24.88 2.24
CA PHE A 109 -26.14 26.05 2.89
C PHE A 109 -25.65 27.35 2.26
N GLU A 110 -24.35 27.53 2.05
CA GLU A 110 -23.78 28.72 1.41
C GLU A 110 -24.33 28.91 -0.02
N LYS A 111 -24.44 27.82 -0.79
CA LYS A 111 -25.00 27.82 -2.14
C LYS A 111 -26.47 28.24 -2.14
N ALA A 112 -27.28 27.70 -1.24
CA ALA A 112 -28.68 28.05 -1.09
C ALA A 112 -28.84 29.52 -0.68
N GLU A 113 -28.00 30.03 0.21
CA GLU A 113 -28.01 31.44 0.63
C GLU A 113 -27.61 32.37 -0.53
N ALA A 114 -26.58 32.00 -1.28
CA ALA A 114 -26.15 32.75 -2.47
C ALA A 114 -27.27 32.82 -3.55
N GLU A 115 -27.97 31.71 -3.80
CA GLU A 115 -29.12 31.68 -4.70
C GLU A 115 -30.27 32.55 -4.19
N ARG A 116 -30.56 32.52 -2.88
CA ARG A 116 -31.58 33.41 -2.28
C ARG A 116 -31.22 34.88 -2.45
N LYS A 117 -29.98 35.27 -2.10
CA LYS A 117 -29.48 36.64 -2.27
C LYS A 117 -29.55 37.09 -3.74
N LYS A 118 -29.21 36.20 -4.69
CA LYS A 118 -29.29 36.45 -6.12
C LYS A 118 -30.74 36.65 -6.60
N LYS A 119 -31.68 35.90 -6.03
CA LYS A 119 -33.13 36.07 -6.32
C LYS A 119 -33.66 37.36 -5.75
N GLU A 120 -33.35 37.69 -4.49
CA GLU A 120 -33.72 38.95 -3.84
C GLU A 120 -33.14 40.16 -4.57
N ALA A 121 -31.86 40.10 -5.00
CA ALA A 121 -31.24 41.15 -5.80
C ALA A 121 -31.92 41.35 -7.16
N LYS A 122 -32.38 40.29 -7.83
CA LYS A 122 -33.15 40.37 -9.08
C LYS A 122 -34.53 40.99 -8.85
N GLU A 123 -35.23 40.68 -7.77
CA GLU A 123 -36.51 41.23 -7.42
C GLU A 123 -36.42 42.74 -7.08
N LEU A 124 -35.38 43.17 -6.33
CA LEU A 124 -35.08 44.57 -6.03
C LEU A 124 -34.71 45.36 -7.30
N ALA A 125 -33.89 44.77 -8.19
CA ALA A 125 -33.57 45.41 -9.48
C ALA A 125 -34.79 45.58 -10.38
N ALA A 126 -35.73 44.64 -10.35
CA ALA A 126 -37.02 44.75 -11.07
C ALA A 126 -37.90 45.86 -10.50
N GLN A 127 -37.72 46.25 -9.23
CA GLN A 127 -38.40 47.38 -8.57
C GLN A 127 -37.65 48.71 -8.70
N GLY A 128 -36.51 48.75 -9.45
CA GLY A 128 -35.73 49.97 -9.69
C GLY A 128 -34.82 50.39 -8.52
N ILE A 129 -34.59 49.50 -7.58
CA ILE A 129 -33.71 49.73 -6.40
C ILE A 129 -32.32 49.13 -6.71
N THR A 130 -31.30 49.99 -6.82
CA THR A 130 -29.88 49.56 -6.99
C THR A 130 -29.27 49.33 -5.63
N THR A 131 -28.91 48.07 -5.31
CA THR A 131 -28.09 47.73 -4.14
C THR A 131 -26.61 47.88 -4.52
N THR A 132 -25.86 48.67 -3.76
CA THR A 132 -24.39 48.71 -3.80
C THR A 132 -23.87 47.39 -3.25
N ALA A 133 -23.07 46.65 -4.03
CA ALA A 133 -22.36 45.47 -3.55
C ALA A 133 -21.40 45.90 -2.43
N GLU A 134 -21.51 45.29 -1.25
CA GLU A 134 -20.46 45.36 -0.24
C GLU A 134 -19.24 44.67 -0.79
N THR A 135 -18.16 45.45 -0.97
CA THR A 135 -16.84 44.94 -1.27
C THR A 135 -16.34 44.28 0.00
N THR A 136 -16.16 42.96 -0.02
CA THR A 136 -15.41 42.22 1.01
C THR A 136 -14.03 42.86 1.11
N ALA A 137 -13.70 43.37 2.28
CA ALA A 137 -12.37 43.88 2.58
C ALA A 137 -11.33 42.74 2.33
N ALA A 138 -10.27 43.05 1.59
CA ALA A 138 -9.12 42.17 1.48
C ALA A 138 -8.54 41.97 2.89
N GLU A 139 -8.38 40.73 3.31
CA GLU A 139 -7.65 40.41 4.54
C GLU A 139 -6.23 40.97 4.43
N GLU A 140 -5.82 41.71 5.46
CA GLU A 140 -4.43 42.16 5.58
C GLU A 140 -3.50 40.93 5.71
N PRO A 141 -2.32 40.92 5.08
CA PRO A 141 -1.35 39.82 5.26
C PRO A 141 -0.98 39.70 6.73
N LEU A 142 -1.16 38.54 7.32
CA LEU A 142 -0.71 38.22 8.69
C LEU A 142 0.83 38.38 8.77
N GLU A 143 1.31 39.13 9.77
CA GLU A 143 2.73 39.16 10.13
C GLU A 143 3.13 37.74 10.60
N THR A 144 4.15 37.17 9.96
CA THR A 144 4.47 35.73 9.92
C THR A 144 5.09 35.14 11.19
N ASP A 145 5.19 35.89 12.30
CA ASP A 145 5.88 35.45 13.53
C ASP A 145 5.09 35.74 14.84
N GLU A 146 3.79 35.99 14.78
CA GLU A 146 2.99 36.09 16.00
C GLU A 146 2.93 34.72 16.69
N THR A 147 3.25 34.73 18.00
CA THR A 147 3.09 33.55 18.87
C THR A 147 2.01 33.80 19.90
N TYR A 148 1.32 32.75 20.31
CA TYR A 148 0.39 32.79 21.43
C TYR A 148 0.64 31.60 22.36
N VAL A 149 0.13 31.67 23.58
CA VAL A 149 0.16 30.55 24.52
C VAL A 149 -1.21 29.85 24.41
N ASN A 150 -1.19 28.59 24.04
CA ASN A 150 -2.42 27.79 23.92
C ASN A 150 -3.00 27.39 25.30
N GLU A 151 -4.14 26.72 25.32
CA GLU A 151 -4.88 26.34 26.55
C GLU A 151 -4.07 25.45 27.50
N ILE A 152 -3.11 24.68 26.98
CA ILE A 152 -2.22 23.81 27.76
C ILE A 152 -0.88 24.49 28.13
N GLY A 153 -0.74 25.78 27.86
CA GLY A 153 0.42 26.58 28.29
C GLY A 153 1.64 26.53 27.36
N MET A 154 1.54 25.96 26.17
CA MET A 154 2.62 25.96 25.18
C MET A 154 2.59 27.24 24.36
N THR A 155 3.78 27.81 24.07
CA THR A 155 3.95 28.91 23.11
C THR A 155 4.00 28.34 21.70
N VAL A 156 3.00 28.66 20.88
CA VAL A 156 2.86 28.18 19.51
C VAL A 156 2.81 29.34 18.52
N VAL A 157 3.25 29.11 17.29
CA VAL A 157 3.18 30.11 16.21
C VAL A 157 1.75 30.22 15.73
N LYS A 158 1.28 31.45 15.49
CA LYS A 158 -0.05 31.70 14.93
C LYS A 158 0.00 31.52 13.42
N TYR A 159 -0.78 30.56 12.94
CA TYR A 159 -0.97 30.30 11.50
C TYR A 159 -2.37 30.77 11.04
N PRO A 160 -2.57 30.93 9.72
CA PRO A 160 -3.91 31.18 9.19
C PRO A 160 -4.90 30.11 9.65
N GLU A 161 -6.10 30.53 10.03
CA GLU A 161 -7.15 29.59 10.46
C GLU A 161 -7.61 28.70 9.31
N VAL A 162 -7.91 27.44 9.61
CA VAL A 162 -8.52 26.51 8.66
C VAL A 162 -9.97 26.93 8.40
N GLU A 163 -10.38 26.93 7.14
CA GLU A 163 -11.75 27.27 6.75
C GLU A 163 -12.75 26.19 7.21
N LYS A 164 -14.01 26.59 7.49
CA LYS A 164 -15.03 25.64 7.97
C LYS A 164 -15.35 24.53 6.97
N ASN A 165 -15.17 24.78 5.69
CA ASN A 165 -15.42 23.85 4.58
C ASN A 165 -14.11 23.26 4.02
N GLN A 166 -13.02 23.25 4.79
CA GLN A 166 -11.71 22.76 4.39
C GLN A 166 -11.43 21.39 5.03
N MET A 167 -10.94 20.48 4.21
CA MET A 167 -10.28 19.23 4.58
C MET A 167 -9.26 18.92 3.49
N ASP A 168 -7.99 18.68 3.83
CA ASP A 168 -6.94 18.65 2.80
C ASP A 168 -6.39 17.24 2.57
N ILE A 169 -5.70 16.68 3.55
CA ILE A 169 -5.01 15.41 3.43
C ILE A 169 -5.58 14.45 4.46
N PHE A 170 -5.91 13.24 4.03
CA PHE A 170 -6.40 12.21 4.94
C PHE A 170 -6.00 10.81 4.49
N LEU A 171 -5.89 9.90 5.46
CA LEU A 171 -5.60 8.51 5.20
C LEU A 171 -6.88 7.75 4.82
N ILE A 172 -6.79 6.89 3.82
CA ILE A 172 -7.84 5.95 3.43
C ILE A 172 -7.36 4.54 3.74
N ARG A 173 -8.22 3.73 4.36
CA ARG A 173 -7.99 2.31 4.65
C ARG A 173 -9.00 1.45 3.90
N GLY A 174 -8.50 0.58 3.02
CA GLY A 174 -9.28 -0.39 2.26
C GLY A 174 -9.88 0.14 0.96
N TYR A 175 -10.13 -0.80 0.06
CA TYR A 175 -10.65 -0.52 -1.28
C TYR A 175 -12.08 0.05 -1.24
N ASP A 176 -12.94 -0.49 -0.38
CA ASP A 176 -14.35 -0.07 -0.30
C ASP A 176 -14.49 1.40 0.10
N ASN A 177 -13.70 1.85 1.09
CA ASN A 177 -13.67 3.26 1.48
C ASN A 177 -13.12 4.15 0.35
N TYR A 178 -12.07 3.68 -0.33
CA TYR A 178 -11.48 4.42 -1.45
C TYR A 178 -12.50 4.62 -2.59
N LEU A 179 -13.20 3.54 -2.95
CA LEU A 179 -14.25 3.60 -3.98
C LEU A 179 -15.40 4.50 -3.55
N ALA A 180 -15.90 4.35 -2.31
CA ALA A 180 -17.00 5.14 -1.79
C ALA A 180 -16.70 6.65 -1.78
N TYR A 181 -15.48 7.05 -1.33
CA TYR A 181 -15.07 8.47 -1.36
C TYR A 181 -14.91 8.99 -2.79
N ASN A 182 -14.42 8.16 -3.73
CA ASN A 182 -14.33 8.55 -5.13
C ASN A 182 -15.72 8.73 -5.77
N GLU A 183 -16.65 7.81 -5.57
CA GLU A 183 -18.03 7.90 -6.06
C GLU A 183 -18.78 9.10 -5.48
N ARG A 184 -18.51 9.45 -4.22
CA ARG A 184 -19.02 10.66 -3.56
C ARG A 184 -18.46 11.94 -4.17
N GLY A 185 -17.37 11.87 -4.95
CA GLY A 185 -16.66 13.04 -5.48
C GLY A 185 -15.86 13.80 -4.41
N ALA A 186 -15.47 13.13 -3.33
CA ALA A 186 -14.73 13.70 -2.21
C ALA A 186 -13.20 13.71 -2.41
N LEU A 187 -12.70 13.17 -3.53
CA LEU A 187 -11.28 13.04 -3.82
C LEU A 187 -10.84 13.94 -4.97
N SER A 188 -9.64 14.52 -4.87
CA SER A 188 -8.99 15.25 -5.95
C SER A 188 -8.19 14.31 -6.84
N ALA A 189 -8.25 14.51 -8.17
CA ALA A 189 -7.39 13.82 -9.11
C ALA A 189 -5.95 14.35 -9.02
N LEU A 190 -4.96 13.44 -8.97
CA LEU A 190 -3.55 13.76 -8.65
C LEU A 190 -2.60 13.65 -9.85
N ASP A 191 -3.10 13.27 -11.03
CA ASP A 191 -2.24 12.97 -12.19
C ASP A 191 -1.45 14.17 -12.68
N ALA A 192 -1.98 15.39 -12.55
CA ALA A 192 -1.28 16.61 -12.93
C ALA A 192 -0.03 16.83 -12.06
N GLU A 193 -0.16 16.66 -10.75
CA GLU A 193 0.93 16.80 -9.78
C GLU A 193 1.94 15.65 -9.92
N LEU A 194 1.49 14.43 -10.15
CA LEU A 194 2.33 13.25 -10.37
C LEU A 194 3.14 13.29 -11.67
N THR A 195 2.74 14.10 -12.64
CA THR A 195 3.52 14.40 -13.85
C THR A 195 4.31 15.70 -13.74
N GLY A 196 3.95 16.56 -12.80
CA GLY A 196 4.51 17.87 -12.51
C GLY A 196 5.50 17.89 -11.34
N THR A 197 5.12 18.62 -10.29
CA THR A 197 5.97 18.91 -9.12
C THR A 197 6.25 17.68 -8.26
N SER A 198 5.31 16.76 -8.17
CA SER A 198 5.39 15.53 -7.36
C SER A 198 5.86 14.29 -8.14
N LYS A 199 6.37 14.46 -9.37
CA LYS A 199 6.85 13.33 -10.21
C LYS A 199 7.91 12.45 -9.53
N ILE A 200 8.64 13.00 -8.57
CA ILE A 200 9.67 12.28 -7.80
C ILE A 200 9.08 11.12 -6.99
N LEU A 201 7.80 11.16 -6.62
CA LEU A 201 7.13 10.08 -5.90
C LEU A 201 7.28 8.71 -6.59
N LYS A 202 7.27 8.70 -7.94
CA LYS A 202 7.46 7.47 -8.73
C LYS A 202 8.84 6.82 -8.58
N GLN A 203 9.81 7.52 -7.98
CA GLN A 203 11.13 6.97 -7.67
C GLN A 203 11.20 6.40 -6.25
N TYR A 204 10.30 6.79 -5.37
CA TYR A 204 10.27 6.40 -3.96
C TYR A 204 9.18 5.39 -3.63
N ILE A 205 8.12 5.35 -4.44
CA ILE A 205 7.03 4.39 -4.31
C ILE A 205 7.10 3.45 -5.52
N TYR A 206 6.96 2.16 -5.28
CA TYR A 206 6.98 1.18 -6.36
C TYR A 206 5.92 1.54 -7.42
N PRO A 207 6.30 1.77 -8.70
CA PRO A 207 5.40 2.34 -9.71
C PRO A 207 4.11 1.56 -9.89
N SER A 208 4.18 0.21 -9.83
CA SER A 208 3.00 -0.64 -9.95
C SER A 208 1.96 -0.38 -8.86
N PHE A 209 2.34 0.14 -7.68
CA PHE A 209 1.37 0.47 -6.63
C PHE A 209 0.54 1.68 -6.99
N ILE A 210 1.19 2.74 -7.50
CA ILE A 210 0.48 3.94 -7.97
C ILE A 210 -0.40 3.58 -9.16
N ASP A 211 0.10 2.79 -10.10
CA ASP A 211 -0.66 2.40 -11.28
C ASP A 211 -1.85 1.48 -10.95
N ASN A 212 -1.70 0.58 -9.97
CA ASN A 212 -2.80 -0.26 -9.52
C ASN A 212 -3.79 0.46 -8.57
N ALA A 213 -3.43 1.62 -8.01
CA ALA A 213 -4.35 2.44 -7.22
C ALA A 213 -5.23 3.39 -8.06
N LYS A 214 -5.15 3.34 -9.39
CA LYS A 214 -6.00 4.15 -10.28
C LYS A 214 -7.45 3.64 -10.27
N LEU A 215 -8.40 4.58 -10.28
CA LEU A 215 -9.80 4.34 -10.53
C LEU A 215 -10.19 5.05 -11.84
N ASN A 216 -10.76 4.34 -12.80
CA ASN A 216 -11.10 4.88 -14.13
C ASN A 216 -9.90 5.58 -14.82
N GLY A 217 -8.72 4.99 -14.72
CA GLY A 217 -7.49 5.53 -15.31
C GLY A 217 -6.89 6.74 -14.59
N MET A 218 -7.48 7.24 -13.51
CA MET A 218 -7.05 8.40 -12.74
C MET A 218 -6.56 8.02 -11.35
N THR A 219 -5.54 8.72 -10.85
CA THR A 219 -5.00 8.54 -9.51
C THR A 219 -5.66 9.51 -8.54
N TYR A 220 -6.28 9.01 -7.46
CA TYR A 220 -6.93 9.82 -6.42
C TYR A 220 -6.29 9.67 -5.04
N ALA A 221 -5.42 8.68 -4.86
CA ALA A 221 -4.68 8.48 -3.62
C ALA A 221 -3.29 7.92 -3.90
N ILE A 222 -2.37 8.12 -2.97
CA ILE A 222 -1.00 7.64 -3.00
C ILE A 222 -0.87 6.49 -2.00
N PRO A 223 -0.65 5.24 -2.44
CA PRO A 223 -0.38 4.13 -1.54
C PRO A 223 0.87 4.38 -0.70
N ASN A 224 0.80 4.10 0.58
CA ASN A 224 1.96 4.15 1.46
C ASN A 224 2.93 3.03 1.11
N ASN A 225 4.16 3.39 0.74
CA ASN A 225 5.18 2.41 0.40
C ASN A 225 5.62 1.65 1.66
N ARG A 226 5.53 0.31 1.62
CA ARG A 226 5.76 -0.58 2.76
C ARG A 226 6.08 -1.99 2.28
N PRO A 227 6.56 -2.90 3.15
CA PRO A 227 6.67 -4.31 2.81
C PRO A 227 5.29 -4.87 2.43
N LEU A 228 5.22 -5.53 1.27
CA LEU A 228 3.99 -6.13 0.75
C LEU A 228 4.08 -7.64 0.77
N GLY A 229 3.14 -8.25 1.47
CA GLY A 229 3.08 -9.68 1.62
C GLY A 229 4.33 -10.24 2.31
N GLU A 230 4.38 -11.55 2.38
CA GLU A 230 5.49 -12.32 2.94
C GLU A 230 5.82 -13.47 2.01
N TYR A 231 7.06 -13.95 2.08
CA TYR A 231 7.38 -15.26 1.54
C TYR A 231 6.66 -16.33 2.39
N LYS A 232 6.21 -17.40 1.74
CA LYS A 232 5.99 -18.67 2.42
C LYS A 232 7.11 -19.61 2.04
N TYR A 233 7.79 -20.16 3.02
CA TYR A 233 8.87 -21.10 2.85
C TYR A 233 8.40 -22.51 3.16
N LEU A 234 8.73 -23.47 2.27
CA LEU A 234 8.63 -24.88 2.56
C LEU A 234 9.98 -25.33 3.16
N LEU A 235 9.93 -25.82 4.37
CA LEU A 235 11.06 -26.32 5.13
C LEU A 235 11.00 -27.84 5.13
N VAL A 236 12.12 -28.51 4.80
CA VAL A 236 12.22 -29.96 4.81
C VAL A 236 13.46 -30.38 5.60
N ASN A 237 13.27 -31.18 6.63
CA ASN A 237 14.30 -31.56 7.58
C ASN A 237 15.41 -32.38 6.93
N LYS A 238 16.64 -31.83 6.91
CA LYS A 238 17.82 -32.47 6.28
C LYS A 238 18.17 -33.82 6.93
N ARG A 239 18.17 -33.86 8.27
CA ARG A 239 18.50 -35.08 9.01
C ARG A 239 17.54 -36.22 8.67
N LEU A 240 16.23 -35.96 8.64
CA LEU A 240 15.24 -36.99 8.35
C LEU A 240 15.27 -37.43 6.88
N VAL A 241 15.57 -36.52 5.94
CA VAL A 241 15.79 -36.88 4.52
C VAL A 241 16.93 -37.89 4.39
N ASP A 242 18.05 -37.64 5.08
CA ASP A 242 19.22 -38.52 5.04
C ASP A 242 18.95 -39.84 5.76
N GLU A 243 18.37 -39.84 6.98
CA GLU A 243 18.09 -41.03 7.77
C GLU A 243 17.10 -41.99 7.15
N LEU A 244 16.08 -41.43 6.45
CA LEU A 244 15.06 -42.22 5.74
C LEU A 244 15.40 -42.47 4.27
N TYR A 245 16.62 -42.10 3.83
CA TYR A 245 17.15 -42.30 2.48
C TYR A 245 16.29 -41.67 1.38
N TRP A 246 15.72 -40.50 1.66
CA TRP A 246 14.96 -39.73 0.68
C TRP A 246 15.88 -38.86 -0.19
N ASP A 247 15.46 -38.61 -1.43
CA ASP A 247 16.14 -37.71 -2.34
C ASP A 247 15.61 -36.26 -2.14
N LYS A 248 16.51 -35.35 -1.74
CA LYS A 248 16.18 -33.94 -1.48
C LYS A 248 15.51 -33.24 -2.69
N ASP A 249 15.85 -33.68 -3.92
CA ASP A 249 15.32 -33.08 -5.15
C ASP A 249 13.90 -33.58 -5.48
N LYS A 250 13.37 -34.52 -4.69
CA LYS A 250 12.00 -35.05 -4.80
C LYS A 250 11.08 -34.65 -3.66
N VAL A 251 11.50 -33.72 -2.81
CA VAL A 251 10.74 -33.20 -1.68
C VAL A 251 10.73 -31.67 -1.70
N THR A 252 10.46 -31.06 -2.85
CA THR A 252 10.54 -29.62 -3.10
C THR A 252 9.18 -28.93 -3.13
N THR A 253 8.07 -29.70 -3.11
CA THR A 253 6.70 -29.19 -2.99
C THR A 253 5.95 -29.99 -1.91
N ILE A 254 4.83 -29.46 -1.40
CA ILE A 254 4.05 -30.14 -0.36
C ILE A 254 3.56 -31.50 -0.88
N SER A 255 3.05 -31.57 -2.11
CA SER A 255 2.55 -32.80 -2.69
C SER A 255 3.67 -33.85 -2.83
N GLN A 256 4.87 -33.45 -3.24
CA GLN A 256 6.05 -34.33 -3.32
C GLN A 256 6.51 -34.83 -1.95
N CYS A 257 6.27 -34.06 -0.88
CA CYS A 257 6.60 -34.48 0.48
C CYS A 257 5.62 -35.51 1.07
N ALA A 258 4.51 -35.81 0.41
CA ALA A 258 3.43 -36.61 1.00
C ALA A 258 3.89 -37.99 1.51
N ASP A 259 4.66 -38.74 0.72
CA ASP A 259 5.14 -40.05 1.12
C ASP A 259 6.29 -39.98 2.15
N PHE A 260 7.16 -38.96 2.04
CA PHE A 260 8.17 -38.66 3.06
C PHE A 260 7.51 -38.38 4.42
N ILE A 261 6.49 -37.55 4.47
CA ILE A 261 5.73 -37.22 5.68
C ILE A 261 5.11 -38.49 6.31
N LYS A 262 4.53 -39.37 5.48
CA LYS A 262 3.97 -40.65 5.95
C LYS A 262 5.05 -41.59 6.49
N ASP A 263 6.22 -41.62 5.87
CA ASP A 263 7.36 -42.41 6.39
C ASP A 263 7.84 -41.85 7.72
N VAL A 264 7.96 -40.52 7.89
CA VAL A 264 8.29 -39.90 9.17
C VAL A 264 7.27 -40.27 10.23
N GLN A 265 5.98 -40.15 9.93
CA GLN A 265 4.89 -40.51 10.85
C GLN A 265 4.92 -41.98 11.27
N ARG A 266 5.40 -42.86 10.39
CA ARG A 266 5.48 -44.28 10.62
C ARG A 266 6.72 -44.72 11.38
N PHE A 267 7.86 -44.09 11.15
CA PHE A 267 9.15 -44.57 11.59
C PHE A 267 9.83 -43.69 12.65
N THR A 268 9.26 -42.54 12.99
CA THR A 268 9.80 -41.59 13.95
C THR A 268 8.74 -41.05 14.89
N ASP A 269 9.16 -40.38 15.95
CA ASP A 269 8.28 -39.61 16.85
C ASP A 269 8.33 -38.10 16.55
N VAL A 270 8.91 -37.69 15.41
CA VAL A 270 9.02 -36.29 15.00
C VAL A 270 7.71 -35.82 14.41
N THR A 271 7.34 -34.58 14.69
CA THR A 271 6.16 -33.94 14.12
C THR A 271 6.18 -34.01 12.59
N PRO A 272 5.21 -34.66 11.94
CA PRO A 272 5.27 -34.85 10.50
C PRO A 272 5.15 -33.55 9.69
N PHE A 273 4.25 -32.64 10.13
CA PHE A 273 4.02 -31.36 9.45
C PHE A 273 3.74 -30.23 10.43
N LEU A 274 4.39 -29.08 10.21
CA LEU A 274 4.21 -27.87 11.00
C LEU A 274 3.79 -26.70 10.12
N ALA A 275 2.72 -26.02 10.49
CA ALA A 275 2.40 -24.67 9.99
C ALA A 275 1.62 -23.89 11.05
N PRO A 276 1.94 -22.61 11.34
CA PRO A 276 1.25 -21.80 12.37
C PRO A 276 -0.11 -21.27 11.88
N VAL A 277 -0.85 -22.09 11.18
CA VAL A 277 -2.17 -21.79 10.58
C VAL A 277 -3.07 -23.04 10.65
N GLU A 278 -4.33 -22.93 10.31
CA GLU A 278 -5.20 -24.11 10.17
C GLU A 278 -4.78 -24.95 8.94
N PRO A 279 -5.03 -26.27 8.95
CA PRO A 279 -4.74 -27.12 7.80
C PRO A 279 -5.38 -26.63 6.49
N SER A 280 -6.58 -26.05 6.57
CA SER A 280 -7.27 -25.45 5.43
C SER A 280 -6.52 -24.25 4.83
N ASP A 281 -5.86 -23.44 5.65
CA ASP A 281 -5.11 -22.28 5.18
C ASP A 281 -3.87 -22.68 4.37
N VAL A 282 -3.31 -23.87 4.59
CA VAL A 282 -2.18 -24.37 3.80
C VAL A 282 -2.58 -24.61 2.34
N TYR A 283 -3.82 -25.09 2.10
CA TYR A 283 -4.35 -25.27 0.74
C TYR A 283 -5.27 -24.14 0.28
N HIS A 284 -5.44 -23.10 1.09
CA HIS A 284 -6.14 -21.88 0.66
C HIS A 284 -5.34 -21.19 -0.43
N TRP A 285 -5.57 -21.61 -1.67
CA TRP A 285 -4.88 -21.09 -2.83
C TRP A 285 -5.59 -19.85 -3.33
N SER A 286 -5.06 -18.71 -2.96
CA SER A 286 -5.65 -17.42 -3.27
C SER A 286 -4.66 -16.58 -4.06
N GLU A 287 -5.13 -15.89 -5.08
CA GLU A 287 -4.32 -14.94 -5.85
C GLU A 287 -4.53 -13.49 -5.37
N ASP A 288 -5.61 -13.21 -4.65
CA ASP A 288 -5.92 -11.86 -4.14
C ASP A 288 -6.51 -11.84 -2.71
N GLY A 289 -6.26 -12.88 -1.93
CA GLY A 289 -6.74 -12.97 -0.55
C GLY A 289 -7.98 -13.84 -0.36
N SER A 290 -8.74 -14.15 -1.42
CA SER A 290 -9.91 -15.06 -1.36
C SER A 290 -9.70 -16.31 -2.20
N TRP A 291 -10.19 -17.47 -1.71
CA TRP A 291 -10.14 -18.70 -2.48
C TRP A 291 -11.10 -18.61 -3.69
N SER A 292 -10.62 -19.06 -4.85
CA SER A 292 -11.41 -19.04 -6.09
C SER A 292 -11.41 -20.40 -6.78
N LEU A 293 -12.55 -20.75 -7.40
CA LEU A 293 -12.67 -21.90 -8.30
C LEU A 293 -11.82 -21.78 -9.56
N ILE A 294 -11.42 -20.56 -9.93
CA ILE A 294 -10.56 -20.27 -11.07
C ILE A 294 -9.17 -19.87 -10.56
N ALA A 295 -8.15 -20.48 -11.13
CA ALA A 295 -6.76 -20.15 -10.89
C ALA A 295 -6.00 -19.94 -12.20
N THR A 296 -5.01 -19.04 -12.17
CA THR A 296 -4.11 -18.74 -13.28
C THR A 296 -2.69 -19.20 -13.02
N GLN A 297 -2.41 -19.67 -11.80
CA GLN A 297 -1.12 -20.24 -11.43
C GLN A 297 -1.25 -21.74 -11.22
N LEU A 298 -0.27 -22.49 -11.72
CA LEU A 298 -0.20 -23.94 -11.58
C LEU A 298 0.52 -24.38 -10.31
N THR A 299 1.43 -23.56 -9.82
CA THR A 299 2.20 -23.78 -8.60
C THR A 299 2.26 -22.50 -7.79
N ARG A 300 2.36 -22.60 -6.48
CA ARG A 300 2.51 -21.44 -5.61
C ARG A 300 3.92 -20.84 -5.65
N ALA A 301 4.93 -21.68 -5.85
CA ALA A 301 6.30 -21.24 -6.12
C ALA A 301 6.34 -20.70 -7.56
N ALA A 302 5.83 -19.53 -7.75
CA ALA A 302 5.70 -18.97 -9.05
C ALA A 302 7.05 -18.48 -9.58
N ASP A 303 7.43 -19.02 -10.72
CA ASP A 303 8.00 -18.13 -11.71
C ASP A 303 6.95 -17.01 -11.95
N ILE A 304 7.30 -15.83 -11.50
CA ILE A 304 6.54 -14.58 -11.61
C ILE A 304 5.93 -14.35 -13.00
N ASN A 305 6.54 -14.94 -14.04
CA ASN A 305 6.15 -14.82 -15.43
C ASN A 305 5.26 -15.97 -15.93
N ALA A 306 4.96 -16.96 -15.08
CA ALA A 306 4.24 -18.17 -15.52
C ALA A 306 2.74 -18.12 -15.22
N TYR A 307 2.06 -17.04 -15.57
CA TYR A 307 0.60 -17.06 -15.61
C TYR A 307 0.14 -17.96 -16.76
N SER A 308 -0.67 -18.94 -16.41
CA SER A 308 -1.35 -19.79 -17.40
C SER A 308 -2.75 -19.25 -17.67
N PRO A 309 -3.36 -19.62 -18.81
CA PRO A 309 -4.78 -19.34 -19.03
C PRO A 309 -5.62 -19.79 -17.83
N PRO A 310 -6.69 -19.06 -17.49
CA PRO A 310 -7.58 -19.42 -16.39
C PRO A 310 -8.07 -20.86 -16.51
N ARG A 311 -8.08 -21.57 -15.41
CA ARG A 311 -8.59 -22.95 -15.32
C ARG A 311 -9.23 -23.21 -13.96
N SER A 312 -10.05 -24.23 -13.87
CA SER A 312 -10.55 -24.68 -12.57
C SER A 312 -9.38 -25.10 -11.68
N ILE A 313 -9.35 -24.62 -10.43
CA ILE A 313 -8.37 -25.02 -9.43
C ILE A 313 -8.39 -26.52 -9.16
N LEU A 314 -9.56 -27.15 -9.30
CA LEU A 314 -9.71 -28.59 -9.13
C LEU A 314 -8.95 -29.41 -10.19
N ASN A 315 -8.54 -28.78 -11.29
CA ASN A 315 -7.67 -29.40 -12.31
C ASN A 315 -6.18 -29.26 -12.00
N ASN A 316 -5.82 -28.63 -10.87
CA ASN A 316 -4.44 -28.51 -10.41
C ASN A 316 -4.12 -29.69 -9.49
N ASN A 317 -3.25 -30.60 -9.94
CA ASN A 317 -2.91 -31.80 -9.18
C ASN A 317 -2.20 -31.44 -7.85
N GLU A 318 -1.33 -30.44 -7.83
CA GLU A 318 -0.68 -30.04 -6.58
C GLU A 318 -1.69 -29.55 -5.54
N TYR A 319 -2.70 -28.77 -5.97
CA TYR A 319 -3.80 -28.36 -5.10
C TYR A 319 -4.57 -29.58 -4.57
N VAL A 320 -4.97 -30.48 -5.47
CA VAL A 320 -5.77 -31.69 -5.11
C VAL A 320 -5.03 -32.56 -4.10
N ASP A 321 -3.72 -32.78 -4.33
CA ASP A 321 -2.87 -33.62 -3.47
C ASP A 321 -2.60 -32.92 -2.13
N THR A 322 -2.41 -31.60 -2.14
CA THR A 322 -2.22 -30.82 -0.89
C THR A 322 -3.47 -30.84 -0.02
N VAL A 323 -4.67 -30.67 -0.60
CA VAL A 323 -5.95 -30.78 0.14
C VAL A 323 -6.05 -32.14 0.81
N TYR A 324 -5.80 -33.22 0.05
CA TYR A 324 -5.81 -34.58 0.61
C TYR A 324 -4.85 -34.72 1.79
N LEU A 325 -3.59 -34.30 1.60
CA LEU A 325 -2.55 -34.45 2.61
C LEU A 325 -2.87 -33.67 3.89
N MET A 326 -3.34 -32.43 3.77
CA MET A 326 -3.67 -31.61 4.95
C MET A 326 -4.84 -32.21 5.75
N LYS A 327 -5.87 -32.69 5.06
CA LYS A 327 -6.98 -33.41 5.71
C LYS A 327 -6.51 -34.68 6.40
N TYR A 328 -5.74 -35.50 5.71
CA TYR A 328 -5.16 -36.73 6.27
C TYR A 328 -4.33 -36.44 7.52
N LEU A 329 -3.49 -35.40 7.51
CA LEU A 329 -2.66 -35.04 8.66
C LEU A 329 -3.48 -34.52 9.84
N ALA A 330 -4.54 -33.76 9.58
CA ALA A 330 -5.48 -33.33 10.61
C ALA A 330 -6.20 -34.53 11.27
N GLU A 331 -6.63 -35.52 10.48
CA GLU A 331 -7.32 -36.72 10.94
C GLU A 331 -6.38 -37.67 11.73
N THR A 332 -5.10 -37.70 11.40
CA THR A 332 -4.10 -38.60 11.99
C THR A 332 -3.21 -37.98 13.06
N ASN A 333 -3.53 -36.74 13.51
CA ASN A 333 -2.70 -35.95 14.43
C ASN A 333 -1.26 -35.75 13.92
N GLY A 334 -1.07 -35.68 12.60
CA GLY A 334 0.24 -35.43 11.97
C GLY A 334 0.52 -33.96 11.71
N PHE A 335 -0.38 -33.05 12.10
CA PHE A 335 -0.28 -31.61 11.88
C PHE A 335 -0.12 -30.86 13.20
N SER A 336 0.89 -30.00 13.30
CA SER A 336 1.09 -29.09 14.43
C SER A 336 0.96 -27.62 13.99
N LYS A 337 0.36 -26.80 14.86
CA LYS A 337 0.23 -25.34 14.67
C LYS A 337 1.18 -24.52 15.56
N ASP A 338 1.95 -25.18 16.42
CA ASP A 338 2.72 -24.52 17.46
C ASP A 338 4.24 -24.62 17.23
N PRO A 339 4.83 -23.66 16.49
CA PRO A 339 6.26 -23.64 16.22
C PRO A 339 7.12 -23.40 17.46
N GLN A 340 6.55 -22.91 18.58
CA GLN A 340 7.32 -22.63 19.79
C GLN A 340 7.55 -23.89 20.64
N ASN A 341 6.64 -24.84 20.59
CA ASN A 341 6.73 -26.09 21.33
C ASN A 341 7.32 -27.23 20.51
N GLU A 342 7.33 -27.12 19.18
CA GLU A 342 7.91 -28.12 18.29
C GLU A 342 9.41 -27.85 18.08
N LYS A 343 10.23 -28.62 18.73
CA LYS A 343 11.69 -28.49 18.60
C LYS A 343 12.22 -28.98 17.25
N GLU A 344 11.51 -29.90 16.62
CA GLU A 344 11.87 -30.50 15.35
C GLU A 344 10.59 -30.97 14.63
N PHE A 345 10.55 -30.79 13.33
CA PHE A 345 9.47 -31.25 12.46
C PHE A 345 10.06 -31.77 11.13
N ALA A 346 9.31 -32.59 10.40
CA ALA A 346 9.78 -33.15 9.14
C ALA A 346 9.64 -32.18 7.98
N VAL A 347 8.44 -31.64 7.83
CA VAL A 347 8.08 -30.65 6.80
C VAL A 347 7.34 -29.51 7.47
N GLY A 348 7.57 -28.27 7.02
CA GLY A 348 6.82 -27.13 7.54
C GLY A 348 6.60 -26.05 6.50
N VAL A 349 5.56 -25.24 6.71
CA VAL A 349 5.32 -24.00 5.95
C VAL A 349 5.33 -22.84 6.92
N ILE A 350 6.30 -21.95 6.75
CA ILE A 350 6.50 -20.78 7.62
C ILE A 350 6.48 -19.50 6.76
N SER A 351 5.71 -18.50 7.19
CA SER A 351 5.69 -17.19 6.55
C SER A 351 6.71 -16.24 7.18
N GLY A 352 7.21 -15.32 6.40
CA GLY A 352 8.06 -14.23 6.83
C GLY A 352 8.97 -13.69 5.75
N ASP A 353 9.93 -12.88 6.16
CA ASP A 353 10.93 -12.28 5.29
C ASP A 353 12.15 -13.21 5.06
N ILE A 354 13.21 -12.66 4.47
CA ILE A 354 14.45 -13.40 4.21
C ILE A 354 15.11 -13.96 5.49
N ASN A 355 14.84 -13.38 6.67
CA ASN A 355 15.40 -13.83 7.92
C ASN A 355 14.87 -15.21 8.34
N VAL A 356 13.66 -15.57 7.92
CA VAL A 356 13.12 -16.94 8.09
C VAL A 356 14.05 -17.96 7.41
N LYS A 357 14.47 -17.70 6.16
CA LYS A 357 15.42 -18.57 5.47
C LYS A 357 16.71 -18.72 6.27
N ASN A 358 17.29 -17.61 6.70
CA ASN A 358 18.55 -17.60 7.45
C ASN A 358 18.43 -18.35 8.79
N ALA A 359 17.26 -18.31 9.43
CA ALA A 359 17.03 -18.99 10.71
C ALA A 359 16.93 -20.52 10.60
N TYR A 360 16.54 -21.05 9.43
CA TYR A 360 16.26 -22.48 9.25
C TYR A 360 17.26 -23.19 8.32
N GLU A 361 18.07 -22.48 7.53
CA GLU A 361 18.89 -23.08 6.47
C GLU A 361 19.99 -24.03 6.97
N ASP A 362 20.37 -24.01 8.25
CA ASP A 362 21.34 -24.96 8.81
C ASP A 362 20.74 -26.37 8.93
N ASP A 363 19.51 -26.50 9.40
CA ASP A 363 18.86 -27.77 9.74
C ASP A 363 17.86 -28.23 8.67
N TYR A 364 17.37 -27.31 7.82
CA TYR A 364 16.33 -27.58 6.83
C TYR A 364 16.79 -27.21 5.42
N TYR A 365 16.31 -27.96 4.43
CA TYR A 365 16.23 -27.45 3.06
C TYR A 365 15.10 -26.42 3.02
N VAL A 366 15.42 -25.22 2.55
CA VAL A 366 14.49 -24.08 2.52
C VAL A 366 14.12 -23.77 1.07
N TYR A 367 12.88 -24.02 0.70
CA TYR A 367 12.36 -23.73 -0.62
C TYR A 367 11.36 -22.57 -0.53
N ILE A 368 11.34 -21.69 -1.51
CA ILE A 368 10.28 -20.69 -1.63
C ILE A 368 9.01 -21.43 -2.08
N TYR A 369 8.01 -21.47 -1.19
CA TYR A 369 6.71 -22.06 -1.48
C TYR A 369 5.77 -21.05 -2.13
N GLU A 370 5.81 -19.80 -1.69
CA GLU A 370 5.05 -18.69 -2.26
C GLU A 370 5.88 -17.40 -2.17
N THR A 371 5.98 -16.67 -3.28
CA THR A 371 6.60 -15.35 -3.30
C THR A 371 5.64 -14.30 -2.72
N PRO A 372 6.14 -13.18 -2.17
CA PRO A 372 5.30 -12.10 -1.69
C PRO A 372 4.34 -11.64 -2.78
N ARG A 373 3.10 -11.34 -2.41
CA ARG A 373 2.07 -10.85 -3.32
C ARG A 373 1.53 -9.53 -2.86
N ALA A 374 1.44 -8.59 -3.80
CA ALA A 374 0.65 -7.39 -3.64
C ALA A 374 -0.79 -7.70 -4.05
N THR A 375 -1.66 -7.83 -3.08
CA THR A 375 -3.09 -8.09 -3.26
C THR A 375 -3.89 -6.78 -3.20
N THR A 376 -5.15 -6.82 -3.61
CA THR A 376 -6.09 -5.70 -3.40
C THR A 376 -6.09 -5.25 -1.94
N GLU A 377 -6.15 -6.19 -1.00
CA GLU A 377 -6.16 -5.90 0.43
C GLU A 377 -4.92 -5.11 0.85
N ASN A 378 -3.72 -5.53 0.44
CA ASN A 378 -2.52 -4.84 0.88
C ASN A 378 -2.11 -3.61 0.07
N ILE A 379 -2.50 -3.45 -1.18
CA ILE A 379 -2.29 -2.18 -1.90
C ILE A 379 -3.17 -1.07 -1.34
N TYR A 380 -4.44 -1.35 -1.12
CA TYR A 380 -5.41 -0.36 -0.66
C TYR A 380 -5.50 -0.23 0.87
N ALA A 381 -4.78 -1.04 1.64
CA ALA A 381 -4.88 -1.04 3.10
C ALA A 381 -4.52 0.30 3.73
N SER A 382 -3.65 1.10 3.10
CA SER A 382 -3.20 2.39 3.61
C SER A 382 -2.74 3.29 2.46
N MET A 383 -3.47 4.38 2.24
CA MET A 383 -3.20 5.36 1.19
C MET A 383 -3.49 6.77 1.70
N PHE A 384 -2.71 7.76 1.28
CA PHE A 384 -3.07 9.15 1.49
C PHE A 384 -3.79 9.72 0.28
N ALA A 385 -4.92 10.36 0.53
CA ALA A 385 -5.67 11.11 -0.47
C ALA A 385 -5.62 12.61 -0.20
N VAL A 386 -5.80 13.39 -1.28
CA VAL A 386 -6.10 14.81 -1.22
C VAL A 386 -7.59 14.97 -1.42
N SER A 387 -8.24 15.61 -0.48
CA SER A 387 -9.69 15.85 -0.51
C SER A 387 -10.07 16.81 -1.65
N ALA A 388 -11.26 16.66 -2.20
CA ALA A 388 -11.85 17.65 -3.11
C ALA A 388 -12.17 18.99 -2.41
N TYR A 389 -12.16 19.00 -1.07
CA TYR A 389 -12.38 20.20 -0.24
C TYR A 389 -11.06 20.83 0.22
N THR A 390 -9.95 20.47 -0.41
CA THR A 390 -8.62 21.01 -0.04
C THR A 390 -8.49 22.49 -0.39
N LYS A 391 -7.77 23.22 0.43
CA LYS A 391 -7.36 24.60 0.16
C LYS A 391 -6.45 24.70 -1.08
N SER A 392 -5.58 23.69 -1.27
CA SER A 392 -4.63 23.65 -2.39
C SER A 392 -4.14 22.23 -2.66
N VAL A 393 -4.53 21.66 -3.80
CA VAL A 393 -4.06 20.34 -4.25
C VAL A 393 -2.53 20.32 -4.36
N ALA A 394 -1.92 21.36 -4.94
CA ALA A 394 -0.48 21.44 -5.12
C ALA A 394 0.26 21.41 -3.78
N ARG A 395 -0.17 22.20 -2.79
CA ARG A 395 0.46 22.22 -1.45
C ARG A 395 0.24 20.91 -0.71
N SER A 396 -0.94 20.32 -0.80
CA SER A 396 -1.23 19.00 -0.23
C SER A 396 -0.31 17.94 -0.82
N MET A 397 -0.07 17.98 -2.14
CA MET A 397 0.85 17.05 -2.79
C MET A 397 2.32 17.31 -2.45
N GLU A 398 2.74 18.55 -2.14
CA GLU A 398 4.07 18.83 -1.60
C GLU A 398 4.27 18.17 -0.23
N VAL A 399 3.27 18.25 0.67
CA VAL A 399 3.29 17.57 1.97
C VAL A 399 3.36 16.04 1.78
N LEU A 400 2.51 15.47 0.93
CA LEU A 400 2.53 14.04 0.63
C LEU A 400 3.86 13.60 0.00
N THR A 401 4.45 14.43 -0.86
CA THR A 401 5.76 14.17 -1.44
C THR A 401 6.81 14.09 -0.34
N MET A 402 6.81 15.02 0.61
CA MET A 402 7.75 14.98 1.73
C MET A 402 7.54 13.77 2.65
N LEU A 403 6.31 13.38 2.96
CA LEU A 403 6.03 12.17 3.75
C LEU A 403 6.56 10.89 3.09
N ASN A 404 6.82 10.93 1.79
CA ASN A 404 7.36 9.81 1.04
C ASN A 404 8.85 9.93 0.69
N THR A 405 9.47 11.12 0.83
CA THR A 405 10.84 11.38 0.35
C THR A 405 11.76 12.05 1.37
N ASP A 406 11.21 12.61 2.46
CA ASP A 406 11.97 13.32 3.48
C ASP A 406 11.98 12.52 4.80
N PRO A 407 13.14 11.96 5.21
CA PRO A 407 13.23 11.16 6.43
C PRO A 407 12.91 11.94 7.71
N GLU A 408 13.21 13.24 7.77
CA GLU A 408 12.97 14.05 8.97
C GLU A 408 11.46 14.24 9.18
N LEU A 409 10.75 14.72 8.15
CA LEU A 409 9.30 14.93 8.23
C LEU A 409 8.56 13.60 8.52
N ARG A 410 8.97 12.54 7.82
CA ARG A 410 8.37 11.22 7.98
C ARG A 410 8.57 10.65 9.39
N THR A 411 9.76 10.83 9.96
CA THR A 411 10.08 10.36 11.32
C THR A 411 9.34 11.16 12.38
N ILE A 412 9.19 12.46 12.21
CA ILE A 412 8.37 13.28 13.11
C ILE A 412 6.92 12.82 13.12
N LEU A 413 6.31 12.57 11.97
CA LEU A 413 4.93 12.08 11.93
C LEU A 413 4.80 10.68 12.54
N GLN A 414 5.83 9.83 12.45
CA GLN A 414 5.78 8.46 12.98
C GLN A 414 6.05 8.38 14.47
N TYR A 415 7.14 9.01 14.91
CA TYR A 415 7.69 8.80 16.26
C TYR A 415 7.60 10.06 17.13
N GLY A 416 7.13 11.17 16.55
CA GLY A 416 7.07 12.45 17.25
C GLY A 416 8.42 13.18 17.28
N VAL A 417 8.59 14.02 18.29
CA VAL A 417 9.75 14.94 18.42
C VAL A 417 10.92 14.22 19.07
N GLU A 418 12.10 14.27 18.43
CA GLU A 418 13.36 13.72 18.97
C GLU A 418 13.73 14.41 20.29
N GLY A 419 14.16 13.63 21.27
CA GLY A 419 14.49 14.09 22.62
C GLY A 419 13.26 14.26 23.54
N VAL A 420 12.05 14.12 23.00
CA VAL A 420 10.78 14.16 23.77
C VAL A 420 10.11 12.79 23.74
N HIS A 421 9.79 12.29 22.56
CA HIS A 421 9.07 11.02 22.37
C HIS A 421 10.00 9.85 22.05
N TRP A 422 11.12 10.12 21.39
CA TRP A 422 12.13 9.14 21.00
C TRP A 422 13.52 9.76 20.95
N GLN A 423 14.55 8.92 20.88
CA GLN A 423 15.94 9.33 20.63
C GLN A 423 16.68 8.25 19.85
N LYS A 424 17.80 8.61 19.23
CA LYS A 424 18.73 7.62 18.68
C LYS A 424 19.39 6.85 19.82
N ASN A 425 19.56 5.55 19.61
CA ASN A 425 20.26 4.72 20.60
C ASN A 425 21.72 5.15 20.70
N PHE A 426 22.26 5.16 21.93
CA PHE A 426 23.61 5.67 22.18
C PHE A 426 24.71 4.82 21.51
N ASP A 427 24.52 3.51 21.44
CA ASP A 427 25.50 2.56 20.92
C ASP A 427 25.37 2.31 19.42
N ASN A 428 24.20 2.60 18.85
CA ASN A 428 23.89 2.39 17.43
C ASN A 428 22.86 3.42 16.94
N ASP A 429 23.29 4.42 16.17
CA ASP A 429 22.45 5.51 15.63
C ASP A 429 21.47 5.07 14.53
N GLU A 430 21.58 3.82 14.05
CA GLU A 430 20.59 3.19 13.16
C GLU A 430 19.39 2.61 13.91
N VAL A 431 19.40 2.64 15.23
CA VAL A 431 18.34 2.16 16.11
C VAL A 431 17.78 3.31 16.93
N ILE A 432 16.52 3.24 17.32
CA ILE A 432 15.89 4.21 18.20
C ILE A 432 15.40 3.58 19.50
N ASP A 433 15.37 4.41 20.54
CA ASP A 433 14.75 4.14 21.82
C ASP A 433 13.52 5.03 21.98
N ILE A 434 12.39 4.47 22.42
CA ILE A 434 11.19 5.24 22.76
C ILE A 434 11.35 5.82 24.17
N LEU A 435 11.13 7.12 24.31
CA LEU A 435 11.23 7.84 25.57
C LEU A 435 9.86 8.03 26.26
N SER A 436 8.79 8.14 25.48
CA SER A 436 7.43 8.34 25.96
C SER A 436 6.43 7.54 25.15
N ASP A 437 5.39 7.05 25.82
CA ASP A 437 4.26 6.38 25.19
C ASP A 437 3.12 7.35 24.79
N ASP A 438 3.31 8.65 24.95
CA ASP A 438 2.29 9.67 24.74
C ASP A 438 1.96 9.92 23.26
N TYR A 439 2.76 9.39 22.34
CA TYR A 439 2.56 9.50 20.90
C TYR A 439 2.84 8.17 20.20
N LYS A 440 1.80 7.55 19.65
CA LYS A 440 1.89 6.23 19.00
C LYS A 440 1.12 6.20 17.68
N MET A 441 1.84 5.94 16.60
CA MET A 441 1.30 5.81 15.26
C MET A 441 1.62 4.43 14.68
N LYS A 442 0.75 3.90 13.84
CA LYS A 442 1.08 2.71 13.06
C LYS A 442 2.00 3.06 11.91
N LEU A 443 3.04 2.26 11.75
CA LEU A 443 4.13 2.53 10.80
C LEU A 443 3.64 2.66 9.36
N GLU A 444 2.67 1.83 8.97
CA GLU A 444 2.10 1.79 7.62
C GLU A 444 1.12 2.94 7.34
N GLU A 445 0.68 3.67 8.36
CA GLU A 445 -0.39 4.67 8.25
C GLU A 445 0.12 6.11 8.23
N THR A 446 1.45 6.32 8.11
CA THR A 446 2.09 7.65 8.18
C THR A 446 2.97 8.00 6.98
N GLY A 447 2.89 7.24 5.87
CA GLY A 447 3.65 7.48 4.63
C GLY A 447 4.63 6.35 4.31
N ASN A 448 5.69 6.66 3.56
CA ASN A 448 6.70 5.70 3.14
C ASN A 448 7.51 5.17 4.34
N VAL A 449 7.35 3.89 4.67
CA VAL A 449 8.02 3.29 5.85
C VAL A 449 9.54 3.29 5.72
N TYR A 450 10.08 3.23 4.50
CA TYR A 450 11.52 3.20 4.25
C TYR A 450 12.21 4.56 4.48
N MET A 451 11.44 5.60 4.77
CA MET A 451 11.93 6.94 5.10
C MET A 451 12.04 7.17 6.62
N THR A 452 11.80 6.15 7.44
CA THR A 452 11.92 6.26 8.90
C THR A 452 12.49 4.97 9.50
N TYR A 453 12.66 4.91 10.79
CA TYR A 453 13.15 3.72 11.50
C TYR A 453 12.08 2.61 11.48
N PRO A 454 12.50 1.32 11.41
CA PRO A 454 11.56 0.19 11.35
C PRO A 454 10.85 -0.10 12.69
N GLY A 455 11.36 0.44 13.78
CA GLY A 455 10.81 0.29 15.12
C GLY A 455 11.89 0.43 16.18
N ALA A 456 11.48 0.54 17.45
CA ALA A 456 12.41 0.57 18.57
C ALA A 456 13.23 -0.72 18.65
N GLY A 457 14.55 -0.59 18.80
CA GLY A 457 15.46 -1.72 18.90
C GLY A 457 15.75 -2.46 17.59
N ILE A 458 15.21 -2.01 16.45
CA ILE A 458 15.41 -2.63 15.13
C ILE A 458 16.32 -1.73 14.28
N SER A 459 17.39 -2.32 13.71
CA SER A 459 18.32 -1.59 12.84
C SER A 459 17.68 -1.20 11.50
N MET A 460 18.11 -0.08 10.94
CA MET A 460 17.76 0.37 9.57
C MET A 460 18.10 -0.67 8.48
N GLU A 461 19.05 -1.57 8.75
CA GLU A 461 19.41 -2.66 7.84
C GLU A 461 18.22 -3.59 7.52
N TYR A 462 17.23 -3.68 8.41
CA TYR A 462 15.97 -4.39 8.18
C TYR A 462 15.28 -3.93 6.88
N TRP A 463 15.36 -2.65 6.55
CA TRP A 463 14.72 -2.12 5.34
C TRP A 463 15.31 -2.64 4.04
N GLU A 464 16.58 -3.04 4.01
CA GLU A 464 17.16 -3.63 2.80
C GLU A 464 16.53 -4.97 2.47
N SER A 465 16.29 -5.82 3.48
CA SER A 465 15.55 -7.08 3.31
C SER A 465 14.11 -6.85 2.86
N ALA A 466 13.43 -5.86 3.45
CA ALA A 466 12.05 -5.52 3.11
C ALA A 466 11.92 -4.94 1.68
N LYS A 467 12.90 -4.15 1.23
CA LYS A 467 12.96 -3.68 -0.17
C LYS A 467 13.17 -4.84 -1.15
N GLN A 468 14.05 -5.78 -0.82
CA GLN A 468 14.25 -6.99 -1.65
C GLN A 468 12.97 -7.83 -1.72
N GLN A 469 12.22 -7.92 -0.62
CA GLN A 469 10.91 -8.58 -0.60
C GLN A 469 9.92 -7.89 -1.56
N ASN A 470 9.86 -6.57 -1.58
CA ASN A 470 9.01 -5.82 -2.52
C ASN A 470 9.43 -6.03 -3.97
N LEU A 471 10.75 -6.08 -4.25
CA LEU A 471 11.25 -6.38 -5.60
C LEU A 471 10.88 -7.80 -6.06
N ALA A 472 10.83 -8.76 -5.13
CA ALA A 472 10.39 -10.12 -5.41
C ALA A 472 8.85 -10.25 -5.44
N SER A 473 8.13 -9.25 -4.95
CA SER A 473 6.68 -9.24 -4.89
C SER A 473 6.08 -9.04 -6.28
N HIS A 474 4.97 -9.68 -6.53
CA HIS A 474 4.18 -9.46 -7.74
C HIS A 474 2.77 -9.03 -7.39
N VAL A 475 2.21 -8.19 -8.24
CA VAL A 475 0.84 -7.72 -8.10
C VAL A 475 -0.10 -8.82 -8.54
N SER A 476 -1.09 -9.15 -7.73
CA SER A 476 -2.11 -10.11 -8.11
C SER A 476 -2.87 -9.64 -9.36
N PRO A 477 -3.05 -10.49 -10.37
CA PRO A 477 -3.84 -10.14 -11.55
C PRO A 477 -5.29 -9.75 -11.21
N TYR A 478 -5.83 -10.25 -10.10
CA TYR A 478 -7.19 -9.95 -9.64
C TYR A 478 -7.38 -8.51 -9.15
N ILE A 479 -6.33 -7.79 -8.76
CA ILE A 479 -6.44 -6.36 -8.43
C ILE A 479 -7.08 -5.60 -9.59
N ASN A 480 -6.70 -5.94 -10.81
CA ASN A 480 -7.22 -5.31 -12.00
C ASN A 480 -8.69 -5.70 -12.32
N LEU A 481 -9.19 -6.83 -11.81
CA LEU A 481 -10.60 -7.22 -12.01
C LEU A 481 -11.57 -6.27 -11.30
N TYR A 482 -11.13 -5.63 -10.22
CA TYR A 482 -11.92 -4.64 -9.48
C TYR A 482 -11.79 -3.21 -10.04
N ARG A 483 -10.95 -3.02 -11.08
CA ARG A 483 -10.84 -1.70 -11.72
C ARG A 483 -12.07 -1.45 -12.58
N THR A 484 -12.70 -0.31 -12.35
CA THR A 484 -13.91 0.11 -13.08
C THR A 484 -13.69 0.20 -14.59
N ASP A 485 -12.45 0.40 -15.04
CA ASP A 485 -12.08 0.45 -16.46
C ASP A 485 -12.28 -0.91 -17.19
N TYR A 486 -12.22 -2.01 -16.45
CA TYR A 486 -12.32 -3.37 -16.98
C TYR A 486 -13.61 -4.10 -16.57
N VAL A 487 -14.34 -3.56 -15.59
CA VAL A 487 -15.53 -4.20 -15.04
C VAL A 487 -16.78 -3.51 -15.58
N THR A 488 -17.41 -4.15 -16.57
CA THR A 488 -18.79 -3.80 -16.98
C THR A 488 -19.77 -4.34 -15.93
N GLU A 489 -21.00 -3.83 -15.91
CA GLU A 489 -22.08 -4.38 -15.06
C GLU A 489 -22.28 -5.88 -15.29
N GLU A 490 -22.13 -6.36 -16.53
CA GLU A 490 -22.24 -7.77 -16.87
C GLU A 490 -21.07 -8.58 -16.31
N THR A 491 -19.85 -8.10 -16.48
CA THR A 491 -18.64 -8.75 -15.97
C THR A 491 -18.64 -8.80 -14.44
N LYS A 492 -19.09 -7.74 -13.78
CA LYS A 492 -19.25 -7.71 -12.33
C LYS A 492 -20.21 -8.79 -11.84
N ALA A 493 -21.36 -8.94 -12.49
CA ALA A 493 -22.33 -9.98 -12.12
C ALA A 493 -21.74 -11.40 -12.25
N ASP A 494 -20.94 -11.65 -13.27
CA ASP A 494 -20.25 -12.94 -13.45
C ASP A 494 -19.21 -13.20 -12.33
N PHE A 495 -18.46 -12.18 -11.91
CA PHE A 495 -17.50 -12.29 -10.81
C PHE A 495 -18.18 -12.43 -9.45
N ASP A 496 -19.28 -11.73 -9.21
CA ASP A 496 -20.08 -11.89 -7.99
C ASP A 496 -20.66 -13.32 -7.89
N GLU A 497 -21.10 -13.87 -9.02
CA GLU A 497 -21.53 -15.27 -9.09
C GLU A 497 -20.38 -16.24 -8.85
N LEU A 498 -19.20 -16.00 -9.45
CA LEU A 498 -17.99 -16.80 -9.22
C LEU A 498 -17.59 -16.77 -7.75
N ALA A 499 -17.58 -15.60 -7.11
CA ALA A 499 -17.23 -15.46 -5.69
C ALA A 499 -18.18 -16.26 -4.79
N LYS A 500 -19.48 -16.18 -5.05
CA LYS A 500 -20.49 -16.95 -4.34
C LYS A 500 -20.30 -18.48 -4.50
N LEU A 501 -20.11 -18.94 -5.73
CA LEU A 501 -19.85 -20.34 -6.04
C LEU A 501 -18.53 -20.82 -5.42
N SER A 502 -17.50 -20.00 -5.49
CA SER A 502 -16.20 -20.30 -4.89
C SER A 502 -16.35 -20.55 -3.39
N LYS A 503 -17.07 -19.68 -2.68
CA LYS A 503 -17.35 -19.89 -1.25
C LYS A 503 -18.12 -21.18 -1.00
N GLU A 504 -19.16 -21.47 -1.78
CA GLU A 504 -19.97 -22.68 -1.63
C GLU A 504 -19.14 -23.96 -1.82
N TYR A 505 -18.29 -23.98 -2.86
CA TYR A 505 -17.42 -25.13 -3.12
C TYR A 505 -16.31 -25.26 -2.08
N TYR A 506 -15.75 -24.15 -1.62
CA TYR A 506 -14.76 -24.17 -0.54
C TYR A 506 -15.34 -24.76 0.73
N ASP A 507 -16.51 -24.30 1.17
CA ASP A 507 -17.20 -24.80 2.36
C ASP A 507 -17.51 -26.32 2.22
N ARG A 508 -17.89 -26.79 1.02
CA ARG A 508 -18.10 -28.22 0.73
C ARG A 508 -16.80 -29.02 0.81
N ILE A 509 -15.73 -28.51 0.23
CA ILE A 509 -14.40 -29.15 0.26
C ILE A 509 -13.92 -29.24 1.71
N GLU A 510 -14.02 -28.17 2.47
CA GLU A 510 -13.57 -28.11 3.86
C GLU A 510 -14.30 -29.13 4.74
N ALA A 511 -15.58 -29.32 4.53
CA ALA A 511 -16.40 -30.27 5.30
C ALA A 511 -16.09 -31.74 5.01
N MET A 512 -15.38 -32.09 3.93
CA MET A 512 -15.06 -33.48 3.57
C MET A 512 -13.89 -34.02 4.40
N SER A 513 -13.94 -35.30 4.72
CA SER A 513 -12.77 -36.08 5.15
C SER A 513 -11.75 -36.27 4.00
N SER A 514 -10.56 -36.75 4.31
CA SER A 514 -9.54 -37.09 3.30
C SER A 514 -10.02 -38.17 2.31
N GLU A 515 -10.73 -39.20 2.80
CA GLU A 515 -11.29 -40.26 1.95
C GLU A 515 -12.45 -39.74 1.09
N GLU A 516 -13.35 -38.94 1.67
CA GLU A 516 -14.48 -38.34 0.92
C GLU A 516 -13.96 -37.40 -0.18
N TRP A 517 -12.91 -36.64 0.08
CA TRP A 517 -12.27 -35.78 -0.92
C TRP A 517 -11.77 -36.57 -2.12
N LEU A 518 -11.02 -37.66 -1.88
CA LEU A 518 -10.52 -38.52 -2.97
C LEU A 518 -11.66 -39.15 -3.79
N ALA A 519 -12.74 -39.53 -3.12
CA ALA A 519 -13.90 -40.11 -3.80
C ALA A 519 -14.71 -39.07 -4.59
N ALA A 520 -14.73 -37.81 -4.15
CA ALA A 520 -15.58 -36.76 -4.72
C ALA A 520 -14.92 -35.98 -5.86
N ILE A 521 -13.58 -35.90 -5.92
CA ILE A 521 -12.85 -34.96 -6.77
C ILE A 521 -13.23 -35.02 -8.25
N ASP A 522 -13.36 -36.21 -8.83
CA ASP A 522 -13.68 -36.33 -10.25
C ASP A 522 -15.15 -35.91 -10.52
N GLY A 523 -16.06 -36.19 -9.59
CA GLY A 523 -17.43 -35.70 -9.64
C GLY A 523 -17.50 -34.16 -9.54
N LEU A 524 -16.73 -33.57 -8.65
CA LEU A 524 -16.63 -32.10 -8.48
C LEU A 524 -16.06 -31.44 -9.73
N LYS A 525 -15.02 -32.01 -10.36
CA LYS A 525 -14.49 -31.52 -11.64
C LYS A 525 -15.56 -31.49 -12.73
N ASP A 526 -16.32 -32.56 -12.83
CA ASP A 526 -17.40 -32.68 -13.82
C ASP A 526 -18.60 -31.76 -13.52
N GLU A 527 -18.89 -31.51 -12.25
CA GLU A 527 -19.90 -30.56 -11.80
C GLU A 527 -19.50 -29.13 -12.13
N VAL A 528 -18.33 -28.69 -11.70
CA VAL A 528 -17.82 -27.32 -11.91
C VAL A 528 -17.72 -26.97 -13.40
N ARG A 529 -17.30 -27.93 -14.23
CA ARG A 529 -17.20 -27.72 -15.69
C ARG A 529 -18.55 -27.42 -16.36
N LYS A 530 -19.67 -27.81 -15.77
CA LYS A 530 -21.03 -27.61 -16.31
C LYS A 530 -21.69 -26.32 -15.79
N ILE A 531 -21.04 -25.57 -14.90
CA ILE A 531 -21.57 -24.32 -14.37
C ILE A 531 -21.45 -23.25 -15.45
N PRO A 532 -22.55 -22.58 -15.86
CA PRO A 532 -22.52 -21.63 -16.98
C PRO A 532 -21.50 -20.48 -16.80
N VAL A 533 -21.41 -19.89 -15.62
CA VAL A 533 -20.43 -18.81 -15.37
C VAL A 533 -18.98 -19.32 -15.46
N MET A 534 -18.71 -20.55 -15.03
CA MET A 534 -17.38 -21.18 -15.17
C MET A 534 -17.05 -21.42 -16.65
N GLU A 535 -18.00 -21.97 -17.44
CA GLU A 535 -17.81 -22.15 -18.87
C GLU A 535 -17.56 -20.80 -19.56
N LYS A 536 -18.34 -19.78 -19.22
CA LYS A 536 -18.20 -18.42 -19.73
C LYS A 536 -16.82 -17.84 -19.42
N LEU A 537 -16.41 -17.79 -18.14
CA LEU A 537 -15.16 -17.18 -17.70
C LEU A 537 -13.92 -17.95 -18.19
N LEU A 538 -13.99 -19.28 -18.32
CA LEU A 538 -12.88 -20.09 -18.82
C LEU A 538 -12.75 -20.06 -20.36
N SER A 539 -13.82 -19.75 -21.09
CA SER A 539 -13.86 -19.70 -22.55
C SER A 539 -13.81 -18.28 -23.12
N TYR A 540 -13.71 -17.28 -22.27
CA TYR A 540 -13.71 -15.87 -22.70
C TYR A 540 -12.56 -15.60 -23.68
N THR A 541 -12.92 -15.25 -24.91
CA THR A 541 -11.99 -14.91 -26.00
C THR A 541 -12.39 -13.58 -26.61
N GLY A 542 -11.90 -12.47 -26.11
CA GLY A 542 -12.22 -11.13 -26.62
C GLY A 542 -11.46 -10.05 -25.87
N GLU A 543 -11.75 -8.79 -26.16
CA GLU A 543 -11.13 -7.66 -25.47
C GLU A 543 -11.42 -7.66 -23.96
N ASP A 544 -12.54 -8.26 -23.55
CA ASP A 544 -12.92 -8.41 -22.14
C ASP A 544 -12.54 -9.77 -21.55
N SER A 545 -11.69 -10.54 -22.22
CA SER A 545 -11.32 -11.88 -21.72
C SER A 545 -10.32 -11.80 -20.58
N LEU A 546 -10.44 -12.71 -19.60
CA LEU A 546 -9.43 -12.89 -18.57
C LEU A 546 -8.03 -13.11 -19.17
N VAL A 547 -7.93 -13.74 -20.34
CA VAL A 547 -6.66 -13.98 -21.05
C VAL A 547 -6.04 -12.67 -21.56
N VAL A 548 -6.82 -11.79 -22.16
CA VAL A 548 -6.35 -10.45 -22.58
C VAL A 548 -5.92 -9.65 -21.36
N PHE A 549 -6.72 -9.67 -20.32
CA PHE A 549 -6.47 -9.04 -19.06
C PHE A 549 -5.13 -9.49 -18.43
N TYR A 550 -4.85 -10.80 -18.38
CA TYR A 550 -3.58 -11.32 -17.89
C TYR A 550 -2.40 -11.00 -18.81
N ASN A 551 -2.61 -10.96 -20.12
CA ASN A 551 -1.57 -10.58 -21.07
C ASN A 551 -1.22 -9.10 -20.96
N ASP A 552 -2.19 -8.21 -20.78
CA ASP A 552 -1.96 -6.78 -20.54
C ASP A 552 -1.22 -6.55 -19.23
N PHE A 553 -1.58 -7.30 -18.20
CA PHE A 553 -0.90 -7.25 -16.91
C PHE A 553 0.57 -7.70 -17.01
N SER A 554 0.85 -8.77 -17.73
CA SER A 554 2.23 -9.23 -17.97
C SER A 554 3.05 -8.26 -18.81
N SER A 555 2.43 -7.54 -19.75
CA SER A 555 3.11 -6.53 -20.58
C SER A 555 3.48 -5.27 -19.78
N THR A 556 2.65 -4.87 -18.83
CA THR A 556 2.94 -3.74 -17.93
C THR A 556 4.16 -4.02 -17.05
N ARG A 557 4.36 -5.27 -16.70
CA ARG A 557 5.45 -5.73 -15.84
C ARG A 557 6.83 -5.70 -16.54
N VAL A 558 6.87 -6.02 -17.82
CA VAL A 558 8.13 -5.95 -18.63
C VAL A 558 8.64 -4.52 -18.75
N SER A 559 7.77 -3.51 -18.67
CA SER A 559 8.18 -2.11 -18.65
C SER A 559 8.79 -1.67 -17.32
N ASP A 560 8.40 -2.31 -16.20
CA ASP A 560 8.90 -1.99 -14.86
C ASP A 560 10.28 -2.60 -14.58
N GLU A 561 10.59 -3.78 -15.15
CA GLU A 561 11.94 -4.37 -15.06
C GLU A 561 13.01 -3.48 -15.72
N ASN A 562 12.66 -2.76 -16.79
CA ASN A 562 13.58 -1.82 -17.44
C ASN A 562 13.77 -0.50 -16.67
N SER A 563 12.90 -0.18 -15.71
CA SER A 563 13.03 1.01 -14.85
C SER A 563 13.83 0.74 -13.57
N ALA A 564 14.01 -0.51 -13.18
CA ALA A 564 14.81 -0.91 -12.02
C ALA A 564 16.34 -1.01 -12.34
N GLU A 565 16.74 -0.94 -13.62
CA GLU A 565 18.15 -0.91 -14.02
C GLU A 565 18.72 0.54 -14.18
N MET A 566 17.94 1.57 -13.88
CA MET A 566 18.41 2.95 -13.84
C MET A 566 18.46 3.47 -12.40
#